data_cab381e1907720e984231fdd35215771
#
_entry.id   cab381e1907720e984231fdd35215771
#
_cell.length_a   1.000
_cell.length_b   1.000
_cell.length_c   1.000
_cell.angle_alpha   90.00
_cell.angle_beta   90.00
_cell.angle_gamma   90.00
#
_symmetry.space_group_name_H-M   'P 1'
#
loop_
_entity.id
_entity.type
_entity.pdbx_description
1 polymer ?
#
loop_
_entity_poly.entity_id
_entity_poly.type
_entity_poly.pdbx_seq_one_letter_code
_entity_poly.pdbx_strand_id
1 'polypeptide(L)'
;YSFQGHGAECLPWVFELAGKYDIKVIAMEVTHDTQVDDILTALDDAGNPTGVMLQIGTRNTQNFELLKAVGRQTELPVLIKRGFGITLEESLNATEYLAREGNSNIVFCLRGMKTNLGDPHRNFVDFSHVPAVKHLTHLPVCIDPSHSVGSRNRGPDGILDVMHVTAQGIIAGANMVLVDFHPRPEQALVDGPQALHLDELSWFLDDMSIAREAHDKRTQLARQYNG
;
A
#
# COMPACT_ATOMS: atom_id res chain seq x y z
N TYR A 1 4.23 -3.99 -17.98
CA TYR A 1 3.91 -2.82 -18.81
C TYR A 1 5.15 -2.34 -19.56
N SER A 2 4.95 -1.71 -20.73
CA SER A 2 6.03 -1.10 -21.51
C SER A 2 6.53 0.21 -20.89
N PHE A 3 5.66 0.95 -20.21
CA PHE A 3 6.03 2.15 -19.48
C PHE A 3 6.77 1.80 -18.19
N GLN A 4 7.97 2.34 -18.01
CA GLN A 4 8.87 2.04 -16.87
C GLN A 4 9.00 3.22 -15.89
N GLY A 5 8.20 4.28 -16.05
CA GLY A 5 8.31 5.50 -15.27
C GLY A 5 9.31 6.51 -15.84
N HIS A 6 9.43 7.64 -15.19
CA HIS A 6 10.32 8.75 -15.57
C HIS A 6 11.67 8.73 -14.84
N GLY A 7 11.86 7.79 -13.89
CA GLY A 7 13.06 7.76 -13.06
C GLY A 7 13.21 9.01 -12.18
N ALA A 8 14.45 9.34 -11.80
CA ALA A 8 14.75 10.48 -10.93
C ALA A 8 14.39 11.86 -11.55
N GLU A 9 14.26 11.94 -12.87
CA GLU A 9 13.90 13.19 -13.57
C GLU A 9 12.55 13.76 -13.14
N CYS A 10 11.64 12.91 -12.61
CA CYS A 10 10.33 13.37 -12.15
C CYS A 10 10.34 14.00 -10.74
N LEU A 11 11.36 13.78 -9.94
CA LEU A 11 11.37 14.18 -8.53
C LEU A 11 11.16 15.69 -8.31
N PRO A 12 11.82 16.60 -9.05
CA PRO A 12 11.63 18.03 -8.85
C PRO A 12 10.17 18.49 -9.02
N TRP A 13 9.52 18.07 -10.12
CA TRP A 13 8.13 18.47 -10.37
C TRP A 13 7.12 17.74 -9.50
N VAL A 14 7.42 16.52 -9.06
CA VAL A 14 6.59 15.79 -8.08
C VAL A 14 6.59 16.53 -6.74
N PHE A 15 7.75 16.95 -6.26
CA PHE A 15 7.84 17.71 -5.00
C PHE A 15 7.25 19.11 -5.12
N GLU A 16 7.41 19.81 -6.26
CA GLU A 16 6.74 21.08 -6.53
C GLU A 16 5.22 20.94 -6.43
N LEU A 17 4.65 19.91 -7.10
CA LEU A 17 3.22 19.65 -7.07
C LEU A 17 2.75 19.26 -5.66
N ALA A 18 3.51 18.46 -4.94
CA ALA A 18 3.18 18.10 -3.56
C ALA A 18 3.07 19.32 -2.65
N GLY A 19 4.03 20.22 -2.72
CA GLY A 19 4.00 21.47 -1.96
C GLY A 19 2.84 22.37 -2.39
N LYS A 20 2.61 22.51 -3.70
CA LYS A 20 1.52 23.33 -4.28
C LYS A 20 0.13 22.89 -3.82
N TYR A 21 -0.10 21.58 -3.72
CA TYR A 21 -1.40 21.02 -3.36
C TYR A 21 -1.49 20.54 -1.91
N ASP A 22 -0.51 20.89 -1.08
CA ASP A 22 -0.46 20.51 0.35
C ASP A 22 -0.61 19.00 0.59
N ILE A 23 0.02 18.19 -0.29
CA ILE A 23 0.04 16.75 -0.13
C ILE A 23 0.95 16.40 1.05
N LYS A 24 0.40 15.70 2.03
CA LYS A 24 1.10 15.46 3.31
C LYS A 24 2.17 14.39 3.23
N VAL A 25 1.96 13.36 2.40
CA VAL A 25 2.89 12.24 2.22
C VAL A 25 2.80 11.71 0.79
N ILE A 26 3.94 11.44 0.19
CA ILE A 26 4.06 10.74 -1.09
C ILE A 26 4.75 9.39 -0.86
N ALA A 27 4.16 8.29 -1.32
CA ALA A 27 4.83 6.99 -1.37
C ALA A 27 5.54 6.82 -2.73
N MET A 28 6.85 6.52 -2.68
CA MET A 28 7.68 6.35 -3.87
C MET A 28 8.25 4.94 -3.93
N GLU A 29 7.94 4.20 -5.00
CA GLU A 29 8.50 2.87 -5.19
C GLU A 29 9.96 2.95 -5.61
N VAL A 30 10.82 2.21 -4.90
CA VAL A 30 12.23 2.06 -5.18
C VAL A 30 12.53 0.63 -5.63
N THR A 31 13.34 0.49 -6.66
CA THR A 31 13.76 -0.79 -7.25
C THR A 31 15.27 -0.98 -7.23
N HIS A 32 16.02 0.10 -6.98
CA HIS A 32 17.47 0.15 -6.88
C HIS A 32 17.90 0.97 -5.66
N ASP A 33 19.00 0.63 -5.08
CA ASP A 33 19.59 1.28 -3.90
C ASP A 33 19.92 2.77 -4.14
N THR A 34 20.43 3.11 -5.32
CA THR A 34 20.77 4.50 -5.69
C THR A 34 19.56 5.45 -5.68
N GLN A 35 18.36 4.93 -5.91
CA GLN A 35 17.15 5.75 -5.90
C GLN A 35 16.80 6.32 -4.51
N VAL A 36 17.30 5.70 -3.45
CA VAL A 36 17.13 6.22 -2.09
C VAL A 36 17.85 7.56 -1.94
N ASP A 37 19.09 7.62 -2.38
CA ASP A 37 19.92 8.83 -2.33
C ASP A 37 19.37 9.92 -3.27
N ASP A 38 18.90 9.52 -4.47
CA ASP A 38 18.25 10.44 -5.42
C ASP A 38 17.02 11.11 -4.79
N ILE A 39 16.17 10.33 -4.08
CA ILE A 39 14.97 10.84 -3.43
C ILE A 39 15.33 11.78 -2.27
N LEU A 40 16.27 11.38 -1.40
CA LEU A 40 16.69 12.19 -0.26
C LEU A 40 17.28 13.53 -0.72
N THR A 41 18.16 13.48 -1.73
CA THR A 41 18.77 14.69 -2.31
C THR A 41 17.72 15.62 -2.91
N ALA A 42 16.82 15.09 -3.74
CA ALA A 42 15.78 15.89 -4.38
C ALA A 42 14.77 16.46 -3.38
N LEU A 43 14.48 15.73 -2.31
CA LEU A 43 13.59 16.18 -1.22
C LEU A 43 14.21 17.36 -0.47
N ASP A 44 15.50 17.29 -0.15
CA ASP A 44 16.24 18.36 0.51
C ASP A 44 16.37 19.59 -0.40
N ASP A 45 16.74 19.41 -1.65
CA ASP A 45 16.83 20.48 -2.67
C ASP A 45 15.49 21.21 -2.85
N ALA A 46 14.36 20.51 -2.71
CA ALA A 46 13.03 21.09 -2.77
C ALA A 46 12.59 21.78 -1.45
N GLY A 47 13.39 21.74 -0.40
CA GLY A 47 13.08 22.31 0.92
C GLY A 47 12.05 21.50 1.72
N ASN A 48 11.99 20.18 1.51
CA ASN A 48 11.13 19.26 2.25
C ASN A 48 9.63 19.64 2.21
N PRO A 49 9.01 19.82 1.03
CA PRO A 49 7.64 20.34 0.91
C PRO A 49 6.57 19.33 1.33
N THR A 50 6.92 18.06 1.50
CA THR A 50 6.01 16.95 1.83
C THR A 50 6.75 15.86 2.58
N GLY A 51 6.04 15.01 3.33
CA GLY A 51 6.58 13.74 3.82
C GLY A 51 6.78 12.75 2.66
N VAL A 52 7.78 11.90 2.76
CA VAL A 52 8.03 10.82 1.81
C VAL A 52 8.03 9.47 2.53
N MET A 53 7.42 8.46 1.92
CA MET A 53 7.48 7.07 2.32
C MET A 53 8.10 6.27 1.18
N LEU A 54 9.14 5.49 1.44
CA LEU A 54 9.68 4.58 0.45
C LEU A 54 8.78 3.36 0.31
N GLN A 55 8.53 2.90 -0.91
CA GLN A 55 7.74 1.70 -1.16
C GLN A 55 8.61 0.60 -1.77
N ILE A 56 8.59 -0.57 -1.15
CA ILE A 56 9.14 -1.80 -1.73
C ILE A 56 8.00 -2.55 -2.40
N GLY A 57 8.05 -2.61 -3.72
CA GLY A 57 7.05 -3.33 -4.52
C GLY A 57 7.12 -4.84 -4.31
N THR A 58 6.02 -5.52 -4.62
CA THR A 58 5.85 -6.98 -4.44
C THR A 58 6.96 -7.81 -5.10
N ARG A 59 7.48 -7.36 -6.26
CA ARG A 59 8.55 -8.05 -6.98
C ARG A 59 9.91 -7.95 -6.30
N ASN A 60 10.07 -6.95 -5.42
CA ASN A 60 11.31 -6.67 -4.71
C ASN A 60 11.28 -7.10 -3.23
N THR A 61 10.23 -7.74 -2.76
CA THR A 61 10.11 -8.21 -1.37
C THR A 61 11.24 -9.18 -0.98
N GLN A 62 11.81 -9.91 -1.94
CA GLN A 62 12.94 -10.82 -1.74
C GLN A 62 14.25 -10.27 -2.34
N ASN A 63 14.31 -9.01 -2.69
CA ASN A 63 15.55 -8.33 -3.09
C ASN A 63 16.28 -7.86 -1.84
N PHE A 64 16.99 -8.78 -1.18
CA PHE A 64 17.58 -8.55 0.14
C PHE A 64 18.62 -7.43 0.14
N GLU A 65 19.35 -7.21 -0.95
CA GLU A 65 20.31 -6.11 -1.04
C GLU A 65 19.58 -4.75 -1.09
N LEU A 66 18.48 -4.66 -1.82
CA LEU A 66 17.61 -3.47 -1.80
C LEU A 66 17.03 -3.24 -0.41
N LEU A 67 16.52 -4.31 0.26
CA LEU A 67 15.97 -4.20 1.61
C LEU A 67 17.01 -3.65 2.60
N LYS A 68 18.25 -4.15 2.54
CA LYS A 68 19.34 -3.63 3.37
C LYS A 68 19.66 -2.16 3.05
N ALA A 69 19.75 -1.81 1.77
CA ALA A 69 20.01 -0.44 1.35
C ALA A 69 18.95 0.53 1.87
N VAL A 70 17.66 0.18 1.68
CA VAL A 70 16.53 0.96 2.20
C VAL A 70 16.52 1.00 3.73
N GLY A 71 16.93 -0.09 4.40
CA GLY A 71 17.00 -0.17 5.85
C GLY A 71 18.08 0.72 6.48
N ARG A 72 19.15 1.05 5.75
CA ARG A 72 20.25 1.92 6.25
C ARG A 72 19.83 3.37 6.41
N GLN A 73 18.87 3.84 5.61
CA GLN A 73 18.26 5.14 5.85
C GLN A 73 17.19 5.01 6.94
N THR A 74 17.20 5.90 7.93
CA THR A 74 16.31 5.86 9.08
C THR A 74 15.33 7.04 9.13
N GLU A 75 15.40 7.94 8.16
CA GLU A 75 14.64 9.17 8.11
C GLU A 75 13.23 8.96 7.55
N LEU A 76 13.13 8.14 6.49
CA LEU A 76 11.86 7.92 5.79
C LEU A 76 11.22 6.61 6.21
N PRO A 77 9.89 6.59 6.46
CA PRO A 77 9.14 5.35 6.66
C PRO A 77 9.16 4.48 5.40
N VAL A 78 8.97 3.17 5.58
CA VAL A 78 8.99 2.19 4.50
C VAL A 78 7.68 1.42 4.45
N LEU A 79 7.00 1.42 3.31
CA LEU A 79 5.90 0.50 3.01
C LEU A 79 6.46 -0.69 2.24
N ILE A 80 6.37 -1.89 2.81
CA ILE A 80 6.77 -3.12 2.13
C ILE A 80 5.54 -3.95 1.74
N LYS A 81 5.37 -4.21 0.44
CA LYS A 81 4.28 -5.04 -0.06
C LYS A 81 4.61 -6.52 0.09
N ARG A 82 3.62 -7.33 0.47
CA ARG A 82 3.71 -8.78 0.48
C ARG A 82 4.22 -9.31 -0.86
N GLY A 83 5.11 -10.29 -0.83
CA GLY A 83 5.65 -10.93 -2.02
C GLY A 83 4.64 -11.85 -2.72
N PHE A 84 4.85 -12.08 -4.03
CA PHE A 84 4.03 -13.00 -4.81
C PHE A 84 4.27 -14.45 -4.39
N GLY A 85 3.20 -15.20 -4.11
CA GLY A 85 3.24 -16.65 -3.97
C GLY A 85 4.12 -17.20 -2.84
N ILE A 86 4.66 -16.32 -1.97
CA ILE A 86 5.42 -16.70 -0.77
C ILE A 86 4.51 -16.70 0.45
N THR A 87 4.90 -17.41 1.49
CA THR A 87 4.14 -17.48 2.73
C THR A 87 4.04 -16.12 3.42
N LEU A 88 3.11 -15.98 4.37
CA LEU A 88 3.05 -14.77 5.19
C LEU A 88 4.34 -14.61 5.99
N GLU A 89 4.83 -15.70 6.59
CA GLU A 89 6.06 -15.72 7.37
C GLU A 89 7.27 -15.23 6.58
N GLU A 90 7.49 -15.77 5.36
CA GLU A 90 8.58 -15.33 4.49
C GLU A 90 8.46 -13.84 4.13
N SER A 91 7.24 -13.34 3.92
CA SER A 91 7.02 -11.91 3.65
C SER A 91 7.27 -11.03 4.87
N LEU A 92 6.93 -11.51 6.07
CA LEU A 92 7.21 -10.80 7.31
C LEU A 92 8.70 -10.80 7.64
N ASN A 93 9.39 -11.93 7.43
CA ASN A 93 10.84 -12.02 7.59
C ASN A 93 11.61 -11.02 6.69
N ALA A 94 11.04 -10.64 5.54
CA ALA A 94 11.61 -9.58 4.71
C ALA A 94 11.67 -8.22 5.44
N THR A 95 10.75 -7.94 6.38
CA THR A 95 10.78 -6.71 7.20
C THR A 95 11.95 -6.68 8.17
N GLU A 96 12.44 -7.84 8.60
CA GLU A 96 13.57 -7.93 9.53
C GLU A 96 14.89 -7.43 8.90
N TYR A 97 15.03 -7.53 7.58
CA TYR A 97 16.20 -6.96 6.89
C TYR A 97 16.22 -5.44 6.99
N LEU A 98 15.07 -4.77 6.92
CA LEU A 98 14.94 -3.33 7.12
C LEU A 98 15.27 -2.95 8.56
N ALA A 99 14.63 -3.64 9.51
CA ALA A 99 14.80 -3.37 10.94
C ALA A 99 16.24 -3.63 11.43
N ARG A 100 16.90 -4.67 10.93
CA ARG A 100 18.29 -5.01 11.26
C ARG A 100 19.29 -3.94 10.84
N GLU A 101 19.04 -3.27 9.71
CA GLU A 101 19.87 -2.18 9.22
C GLU A 101 19.58 -0.84 9.93
N GLY A 102 18.52 -0.76 10.76
CA GLY A 102 18.21 0.38 11.60
C GLY A 102 16.86 1.04 11.37
N ASN A 103 16.18 0.75 10.25
CA ASN A 103 14.87 1.34 9.98
C ASN A 103 13.74 0.44 10.47
N SER A 104 13.16 0.80 11.61
CA SER A 104 11.98 0.13 12.20
C SER A 104 10.64 0.83 11.88
N ASN A 105 10.67 1.94 11.12
CA ASN A 105 9.46 2.67 10.73
C ASN A 105 8.82 2.03 9.48
N ILE A 106 8.21 0.86 9.67
CA ILE A 106 7.74 -0.03 8.61
C ILE A 106 6.23 -0.16 8.64
N VAL A 107 5.60 -0.06 7.48
CA VAL A 107 4.19 -0.43 7.22
C VAL A 107 4.17 -1.68 6.35
N PHE A 108 3.54 -2.75 6.80
CA PHE A 108 3.38 -3.96 6.00
C PHE A 108 2.11 -3.92 5.16
N CYS A 109 2.20 -4.19 3.85
CA CYS A 109 1.08 -4.09 2.93
C CYS A 109 0.64 -5.46 2.41
N LEU A 110 -0.57 -5.87 2.78
CA LEU A 110 -1.28 -7.01 2.18
C LEU A 110 -1.88 -6.58 0.84
N ARG A 111 -1.69 -7.38 -0.21
CA ARG A 111 -2.10 -7.05 -1.58
C ARG A 111 -2.62 -8.24 -2.39
N GLY A 112 -2.98 -9.30 -1.68
CA GLY A 112 -3.37 -10.56 -2.26
C GLY A 112 -2.19 -11.46 -2.61
N MET A 113 -2.46 -12.75 -2.64
CA MET A 113 -1.48 -13.80 -2.98
C MET A 113 -1.73 -14.31 -4.39
N LYS A 114 -0.67 -14.45 -5.18
CA LYS A 114 -0.78 -15.13 -6.47
C LYS A 114 -0.90 -16.63 -6.27
N THR A 115 -2.05 -17.16 -6.65
CA THR A 115 -2.37 -18.59 -6.54
C THR A 115 -3.38 -18.98 -7.62
N ASN A 116 -3.52 -20.24 -7.89
CA ASN A 116 -4.56 -20.79 -8.79
C ASN A 116 -5.98 -20.74 -8.18
N LEU A 117 -6.11 -20.31 -6.94
CA LEU A 117 -7.40 -20.17 -6.22
C LEU A 117 -7.92 -18.73 -6.23
N GLY A 118 -7.28 -17.82 -6.95
CA GLY A 118 -7.62 -16.39 -6.94
C GLY A 118 -8.88 -16.03 -7.73
N ASP A 119 -9.29 -16.83 -8.71
CA ASP A 119 -10.45 -16.53 -9.53
C ASP A 119 -11.71 -16.27 -8.71
N PRO A 120 -12.54 -15.30 -9.09
CA PRO A 120 -12.46 -14.43 -10.28
C PRO A 120 -11.52 -13.20 -10.11
N HIS A 121 -10.88 -13.03 -8.97
CA HIS A 121 -9.97 -11.92 -8.73
C HIS A 121 -8.57 -12.19 -9.30
N ARG A 122 -7.79 -11.14 -9.50
CA ARG A 122 -6.39 -11.23 -9.95
C ARG A 122 -5.52 -12.05 -8.99
N ASN A 123 -5.79 -11.92 -7.69
CA ASN A 123 -5.09 -12.62 -6.63
C ASN A 123 -6.09 -13.11 -5.57
N PHE A 124 -5.71 -14.09 -4.80
CA PHE A 124 -6.48 -14.48 -3.61
C PHE A 124 -6.39 -13.39 -2.56
N VAL A 125 -7.53 -12.82 -2.16
CA VAL A 125 -7.59 -11.73 -1.17
C VAL A 125 -7.17 -12.25 0.20
N ASP A 126 -6.15 -11.61 0.79
CA ASP A 126 -5.51 -12.06 2.03
C ASP A 126 -5.76 -11.13 3.24
N PHE A 127 -6.80 -10.31 3.19
CA PHE A 127 -7.05 -9.29 4.23
C PHE A 127 -7.53 -9.86 5.57
N SER A 128 -7.92 -11.12 5.61
CA SER A 128 -8.09 -11.86 6.87
C SER A 128 -6.78 -11.98 7.67
N HIS A 129 -5.62 -11.77 7.03
CA HIS A 129 -4.32 -11.75 7.70
C HIS A 129 -3.99 -10.43 8.43
N VAL A 130 -4.80 -9.36 8.29
CA VAL A 130 -4.57 -8.09 9.01
C VAL A 130 -4.34 -8.29 10.51
N PRO A 131 -5.23 -8.97 11.26
CA PRO A 131 -4.99 -9.19 12.69
C PRO A 131 -3.80 -10.12 12.97
N ALA A 132 -3.52 -11.09 12.09
CA ALA A 132 -2.37 -11.97 12.25
C ALA A 132 -1.04 -11.21 12.13
N VAL A 133 -0.90 -10.35 11.12
CA VAL A 133 0.29 -9.49 10.96
C VAL A 133 0.49 -8.62 12.19
N LYS A 134 -0.57 -7.95 12.67
CA LYS A 134 -0.51 -7.10 13.87
C LYS A 134 -0.09 -7.88 15.12
N HIS A 135 -0.61 -9.09 15.27
CA HIS A 135 -0.28 -9.94 16.42
C HIS A 135 1.18 -10.40 16.39
N LEU A 136 1.67 -10.79 15.22
CA LEU A 136 3.03 -11.33 15.05
C LEU A 136 4.12 -10.27 15.10
N THR A 137 3.84 -9.06 14.61
CA THR A 137 4.87 -8.05 14.35
C THR A 137 4.65 -6.72 15.05
N HIS A 138 3.43 -6.42 15.49
CA HIS A 138 2.99 -5.09 15.94
C HIS A 138 3.09 -3.97 14.87
N LEU A 139 3.42 -4.29 13.63
CA LEU A 139 3.50 -3.33 12.55
C LEU A 139 2.11 -2.78 12.18
N PRO A 140 2.01 -1.52 11.77
CA PRO A 140 0.81 -1.03 11.09
C PRO A 140 0.63 -1.76 9.76
N VAL A 141 -0.63 -2.03 9.41
CA VAL A 141 -0.98 -2.80 8.22
C VAL A 141 -1.69 -1.92 7.20
N CYS A 142 -1.13 -1.88 6.00
CA CYS A 142 -1.77 -1.39 4.79
C CYS A 142 -2.47 -2.52 4.06
N ILE A 143 -3.55 -2.21 3.34
CA ILE A 143 -4.17 -3.12 2.37
C ILE A 143 -4.17 -2.47 0.99
N ASP A 144 -3.97 -3.28 -0.04
CA ASP A 144 -3.99 -2.88 -1.45
C ASP A 144 -5.07 -3.69 -2.19
N PRO A 145 -6.33 -3.22 -2.14
CA PRO A 145 -7.45 -3.92 -2.75
C PRO A 145 -7.39 -3.91 -4.28
N SER A 146 -6.88 -2.85 -4.91
CA SER A 146 -6.77 -2.75 -6.36
C SER A 146 -5.95 -3.90 -6.94
N HIS A 147 -4.79 -4.18 -6.35
CA HIS A 147 -3.94 -5.28 -6.78
C HIS A 147 -4.45 -6.66 -6.34
N SER A 148 -5.28 -6.73 -5.30
CA SER A 148 -5.94 -7.98 -4.90
C SER A 148 -7.01 -8.37 -5.91
N VAL A 149 -7.94 -7.46 -6.23
CA VAL A 149 -9.08 -7.69 -7.12
C VAL A 149 -8.65 -7.68 -8.59
N GLY A 150 -7.96 -6.64 -9.03
CA GLY A 150 -7.42 -6.50 -10.39
C GLY A 150 -8.46 -6.14 -11.46
N SER A 151 -9.69 -5.77 -11.07
CA SER A 151 -10.79 -5.42 -11.96
C SER A 151 -11.76 -4.45 -11.31
N ARG A 152 -12.70 -3.91 -12.09
CA ARG A 152 -13.77 -3.02 -11.65
C ARG A 152 -15.15 -3.68 -11.74
N ASN A 153 -15.23 -4.96 -11.45
CA ASN A 153 -16.51 -5.66 -11.43
C ASN A 153 -17.43 -5.08 -10.35
N ARG A 154 -18.72 -5.18 -10.59
CA ARG A 154 -19.77 -4.71 -9.71
C ARG A 154 -20.65 -5.87 -9.27
N GLY A 155 -20.89 -5.97 -7.98
CA GLY A 155 -21.79 -6.96 -7.41
C GLY A 155 -23.27 -6.69 -7.75
N PRO A 156 -24.14 -7.66 -7.46
CA PRO A 156 -25.59 -7.50 -7.65
C PRO A 156 -26.20 -6.40 -6.77
N ASP A 157 -25.57 -6.04 -5.69
CA ASP A 157 -25.91 -4.95 -4.77
C ASP A 157 -25.51 -3.56 -5.29
N GLY A 158 -24.82 -3.51 -6.43
CA GLY A 158 -24.35 -2.28 -7.04
C GLY A 158 -22.99 -1.78 -6.53
N ILE A 159 -22.38 -2.47 -5.56
CA ILE A 159 -21.07 -2.10 -4.99
C ILE A 159 -19.93 -2.73 -5.83
N LEU A 160 -18.82 -2.02 -5.99
CA LEU A 160 -17.66 -2.56 -6.68
C LEU A 160 -16.93 -3.58 -5.83
N ASP A 161 -16.41 -4.65 -6.44
CA ASP A 161 -15.63 -5.70 -5.75
C ASP A 161 -14.46 -5.11 -4.95
N VAL A 162 -13.78 -4.10 -5.49
CA VAL A 162 -12.70 -3.40 -4.79
C VAL A 162 -13.18 -2.72 -3.50
N MET A 163 -14.40 -2.19 -3.47
CA MET A 163 -14.98 -1.59 -2.26
C MET A 163 -15.33 -2.66 -1.22
N HIS A 164 -15.95 -3.78 -1.64
CA HIS A 164 -16.22 -4.91 -0.75
C HIS A 164 -14.94 -5.43 -0.09
N VAL A 165 -13.89 -5.62 -0.89
CA VAL A 165 -12.60 -6.12 -0.40
C VAL A 165 -11.92 -5.09 0.52
N THR A 166 -12.03 -3.80 0.19
CA THR A 166 -11.51 -2.73 1.07
C THR A 166 -12.22 -2.73 2.42
N ALA A 167 -13.55 -2.81 2.42
CA ALA A 167 -14.34 -2.87 3.66
C ALA A 167 -13.93 -4.06 4.53
N GLN A 168 -13.70 -5.25 3.95
CA GLN A 168 -13.21 -6.42 4.68
C GLN A 168 -11.90 -6.12 5.43
N GLY A 169 -10.93 -5.51 4.76
CA GLY A 169 -9.64 -5.17 5.36
C GLY A 169 -9.73 -4.11 6.45
N ILE A 170 -10.57 -3.08 6.26
CA ILE A 170 -10.81 -2.04 7.27
C ILE A 170 -11.51 -2.63 8.49
N ILE A 171 -12.53 -3.46 8.30
CA ILE A 171 -13.23 -4.14 9.40
C ILE A 171 -12.29 -5.10 10.14
N ALA A 172 -11.33 -5.71 9.46
CA ALA A 172 -10.28 -6.51 10.09
C ALA A 172 -9.23 -5.68 10.85
N GLY A 173 -9.23 -4.34 10.70
CA GLY A 173 -8.40 -3.41 11.46
C GLY A 173 -7.20 -2.88 10.70
N ALA A 174 -7.21 -2.80 9.37
CA ALA A 174 -6.18 -2.14 8.59
C ALA A 174 -6.02 -0.66 9.00
N ASN A 175 -4.77 -0.18 8.96
CA ASN A 175 -4.40 1.19 9.33
C ASN A 175 -4.37 2.12 8.11
N MET A 176 -4.12 1.57 6.92
CA MET A 176 -3.94 2.31 5.67
C MET A 176 -4.59 1.53 4.52
N VAL A 177 -5.06 2.25 3.52
CA VAL A 177 -5.55 1.70 2.25
C VAL A 177 -4.73 2.32 1.12
N LEU A 178 -4.23 1.48 0.22
CA LEU A 178 -3.61 1.86 -1.04
C LEU A 178 -4.54 1.43 -2.16
N VAL A 179 -5.04 2.38 -2.93
CA VAL A 179 -5.99 2.11 -4.02
C VAL A 179 -5.64 2.95 -5.24
N ASP A 180 -5.84 2.37 -6.43
CA ASP A 180 -5.54 3.02 -7.69
C ASP A 180 -6.75 3.86 -8.14
N PHE A 181 -6.52 5.15 -8.41
CA PHE A 181 -7.47 6.07 -9.05
C PHE A 181 -6.90 6.66 -10.32
N HIS A 182 -7.74 6.87 -11.31
CA HIS A 182 -7.34 7.57 -12.54
C HIS A 182 -8.53 8.36 -13.11
N PRO A 183 -8.33 9.59 -13.65
CA PRO A 183 -9.41 10.35 -14.27
C PRO A 183 -10.09 9.62 -15.43
N ARG A 184 -9.33 8.79 -16.14
CA ARG A 184 -9.76 7.96 -17.29
C ARG A 184 -9.02 6.62 -17.25
N PRO A 185 -9.49 5.63 -16.46
CA PRO A 185 -8.79 4.35 -16.28
C PRO A 185 -8.47 3.62 -17.58
N GLU A 186 -9.31 3.76 -18.59
CA GLU A 186 -9.10 3.17 -19.93
C GLU A 186 -7.91 3.77 -20.69
N GLN A 187 -7.39 4.91 -20.26
CA GLN A 187 -6.21 5.60 -20.82
C GLN A 187 -4.99 5.51 -19.91
N ALA A 188 -5.11 4.85 -18.77
CA ALA A 188 -4.00 4.71 -17.85
C ALA A 188 -2.85 3.90 -18.50
N LEU A 189 -1.62 4.38 -18.35
CA LEU A 189 -0.43 3.71 -18.87
C LEU A 189 -0.14 2.40 -18.14
N VAL A 190 -0.54 2.31 -16.88
CA VAL A 190 -0.40 1.14 -16.00
C VAL A 190 -1.66 0.96 -15.18
N ASP A 191 -1.98 -0.28 -14.80
CA ASP A 191 -3.03 -0.69 -13.85
C ASP A 191 -4.46 -0.14 -14.12
N GLY A 192 -4.74 0.32 -15.35
CA GLY A 192 -6.05 0.85 -15.76
C GLY A 192 -7.24 -0.04 -15.44
N PRO A 193 -7.22 -1.36 -15.72
CA PRO A 193 -8.34 -2.26 -15.47
C PRO A 193 -8.83 -2.30 -14.02
N GLN A 194 -7.99 -1.97 -13.06
CA GLN A 194 -8.28 -2.00 -11.62
C GLN A 194 -8.48 -0.62 -11.00
N ALA A 195 -8.07 0.45 -11.71
CA ALA A 195 -8.17 1.81 -11.19
C ALA A 195 -9.63 2.28 -11.12
N LEU A 196 -10.01 2.89 -10.02
CA LEU A 196 -11.29 3.59 -9.88
C LEU A 196 -11.27 4.89 -10.67
N HIS A 197 -12.43 5.37 -11.13
CA HIS A 197 -12.54 6.72 -11.64
C HIS A 197 -12.36 7.74 -10.53
N LEU A 198 -11.75 8.87 -10.85
CA LEU A 198 -11.50 9.91 -9.85
C LEU A 198 -12.81 10.49 -9.26
N ASP A 199 -13.90 10.52 -10.02
CA ASP A 199 -15.21 10.93 -9.55
C ASP A 199 -15.89 9.94 -8.60
N GLU A 200 -15.39 8.68 -8.52
CA GLU A 200 -15.82 7.70 -7.53
C GLU A 200 -15.13 7.89 -6.17
N LEU A 201 -14.17 8.82 -6.05
CA LEU A 201 -13.39 9.01 -4.81
C LEU A 201 -14.29 9.36 -3.61
N SER A 202 -15.27 10.25 -3.79
CA SER A 202 -16.18 10.63 -2.71
C SER A 202 -16.98 9.42 -2.20
N TRP A 203 -17.54 8.65 -3.12
CA TRP A 203 -18.27 7.41 -2.78
C TRP A 203 -17.36 6.40 -2.06
N PHE A 204 -16.12 6.21 -2.57
CA PHE A 204 -15.15 5.33 -1.94
C PHE A 204 -14.86 5.75 -0.49
N LEU A 205 -14.64 7.03 -0.22
CA LEU A 205 -14.34 7.54 1.12
C LEU A 205 -15.55 7.39 2.07
N ASP A 206 -16.77 7.63 1.59
CA ASP A 206 -17.98 7.44 2.38
C ASP A 206 -18.19 5.97 2.77
N ASP A 207 -17.98 5.04 1.83
CA ASP A 207 -18.06 3.59 2.08
C ASP A 207 -16.99 3.13 3.09
N MET A 208 -15.75 3.65 2.96
CA MET A 208 -14.67 3.37 3.91
C MET A 208 -14.97 3.91 5.32
N SER A 209 -15.66 5.03 5.43
CA SER A 209 -16.09 5.58 6.72
C SER A 209 -17.07 4.64 7.43
N ILE A 210 -18.02 4.04 6.70
CA ILE A 210 -18.95 3.03 7.23
C ILE A 210 -18.18 1.81 7.76
N ALA A 211 -17.23 1.30 6.97
CA ALA A 211 -16.40 0.17 7.38
C ALA A 211 -15.56 0.47 8.63
N ARG A 212 -15.00 1.68 8.73
CA ARG A 212 -14.24 2.14 9.90
C ARG A 212 -15.13 2.22 11.14
N GLU A 213 -16.30 2.82 11.03
CA GLU A 213 -17.28 2.89 12.14
C GLU A 213 -17.67 1.48 12.63
N ALA A 214 -17.86 0.54 11.72
CA ALA A 214 -18.14 -0.86 12.06
C ALA A 214 -16.98 -1.51 12.83
N HIS A 215 -15.73 -1.28 12.40
CA HIS A 215 -14.54 -1.73 13.12
C HIS A 215 -14.49 -1.18 14.54
N ASP A 216 -14.70 0.13 14.70
CA ASP A 216 -14.60 0.83 15.99
C ASP A 216 -15.67 0.33 16.96
N LYS A 217 -16.92 0.13 16.51
CA LYS A 217 -18.00 -0.47 17.30
C LYS A 217 -17.66 -1.90 17.75
N ARG A 218 -17.09 -2.73 16.86
CA ARG A 218 -16.64 -4.08 17.20
C ARG A 218 -15.53 -4.09 18.24
N THR A 219 -14.58 -3.19 18.13
CA THR A 219 -13.48 -3.04 19.09
C THR A 219 -13.98 -2.59 20.46
N GLN A 220 -14.92 -1.65 20.48
CA GLN A 220 -15.56 -1.20 21.72
C GLN A 220 -16.33 -2.36 22.41
N LEU A 221 -17.09 -3.12 21.62
CA LEU A 221 -17.81 -4.29 22.14
C LEU A 221 -16.84 -5.34 22.72
N ALA A 222 -15.76 -5.64 22.01
CA ALA A 222 -14.76 -6.61 22.47
C ALA A 222 -14.14 -6.21 23.82
N ARG A 223 -13.88 -4.92 24.06
CA ARG A 223 -13.38 -4.43 25.36
C ARG A 223 -14.34 -4.68 26.52
N GLN A 224 -15.65 -4.66 26.27
CA GLN A 224 -16.66 -4.95 27.31
C GLN A 224 -16.67 -6.42 27.74
N TYR A 225 -16.23 -7.33 26.86
CA TYR A 225 -16.20 -8.77 27.14
C TYR A 225 -14.84 -9.27 27.63
N ASN A 226 -13.77 -8.49 27.44
CA ASN A 226 -12.40 -8.89 27.79
C ASN A 226 -11.82 -8.07 28.97
N GLY A 227 -12.58 -7.13 29.52
CA GLY A 227 -12.27 -6.38 30.74
C GLY A 227 -12.96 -7.02 31.90
#